data_9b9c33ffc55f874ebd78b07dd00ff8ec
#
_entry.id   9b9c33ffc55f874ebd78b07dd00ff8ec
#
_cell.length_a   1.000
_cell.length_b   1.000
_cell.length_c   1.000
_cell.angle_alpha   90.00
_cell.angle_beta   90.00
_cell.angle_gamma   90.00
#
_symmetry.space_group_name_H-M   'P 1'
#
loop_
_entity.id
_entity.type
_entity.pdbx_description
1 polymer ?
#
loop_
_entity_poly.entity_id
_entity_poly.type
_entity_poly.pdbx_seq_one_letter_code
_entity_poly.pdbx_strand_id
1 'polypeptide(L)'
;MIGVLYSILDIASVNMAEYLEREHGFEEIDEGSACASSRKACIIKTSKSLLELDELDKYNFELIYFLSKHSSAKGIAAFTTHPTGNWTKEAKLGGKPYELSYSAPLEMLGILREFKKANNYGLEISYEATHHGPLLKTPSLFVEVGGNNDAVSNKEYAKVTGEAVYNLIYNDDVEFSKVVIGIGNTHYPTKFSELALNKGYAFAHMLPKHAIEGNGDNVFMLEQAVKRTKNEVEIAVIDWKSLNSETRAKVISKLNELGLDYERV
;
A
#
# COMPACT_ATOMS: atom_id res chain seq x y z
N MET A 1 14.34 -6.28 10.94
CA MET A 1 13.97 -7.50 10.18
C MET A 1 12.66 -7.27 9.44
N ILE A 2 12.52 -7.75 8.20
CA ILE A 2 11.37 -7.53 7.33
C ILE A 2 10.51 -8.80 7.27
N GLY A 3 9.18 -8.64 7.40
CA GLY A 3 8.22 -9.72 7.18
C GLY A 3 7.63 -9.65 5.77
N VAL A 4 7.58 -10.78 5.06
CA VAL A 4 6.89 -10.93 3.78
C VAL A 4 5.77 -11.95 4.00
N LEU A 5 4.53 -11.49 4.02
CA LEU A 5 3.38 -12.33 4.36
C LEU A 5 2.62 -12.77 3.13
N TYR A 6 2.22 -14.03 3.12
CA TYR A 6 1.32 -14.58 2.12
C TYR A 6 0.24 -15.49 2.74
N SER A 7 -0.89 -15.59 2.07
CA SER A 7 -2.00 -16.46 2.47
C SER A 7 -2.17 -17.62 1.48
N ILE A 8 -2.30 -18.83 2.02
CA ILE A 8 -2.64 -20.01 1.20
C ILE A 8 -4.05 -19.96 0.58
N LEU A 9 -4.88 -18.99 1.02
CA LEU A 9 -6.22 -18.75 0.47
C LEU A 9 -6.20 -17.92 -0.82
N ASP A 10 -5.03 -17.45 -1.24
CA ASP A 10 -4.84 -16.54 -2.36
C ASP A 10 -3.77 -17.10 -3.32
N ILE A 11 -4.18 -17.51 -4.52
CA ILE A 11 -3.28 -18.13 -5.50
C ILE A 11 -2.19 -17.17 -6.01
N ALA A 12 -2.46 -15.87 -6.14
CA ALA A 12 -1.44 -14.91 -6.52
C ALA A 12 -0.39 -14.79 -5.41
N SER A 13 -0.85 -14.70 -4.16
CA SER A 13 -0.01 -14.68 -2.96
C SER A 13 0.93 -15.89 -2.90
N VAL A 14 0.37 -17.09 -3.09
CA VAL A 14 1.14 -18.36 -3.14
C VAL A 14 2.17 -18.33 -4.28
N ASN A 15 1.79 -17.96 -5.49
CA ASN A 15 2.72 -17.92 -6.63
C ASN A 15 3.89 -16.95 -6.41
N MET A 16 3.66 -15.80 -5.76
CA MET A 16 4.70 -14.83 -5.41
C MET A 16 5.67 -15.39 -4.34
N ALA A 17 5.11 -16.04 -3.31
CA ALA A 17 5.91 -16.68 -2.26
C ALA A 17 6.78 -17.81 -2.83
N GLU A 18 6.20 -18.75 -3.62
CA GLU A 18 6.94 -19.82 -4.30
C GLU A 18 8.09 -19.28 -5.17
N TYR A 19 7.87 -18.11 -5.82
CA TYR A 19 8.92 -17.46 -6.60
C TYR A 19 10.09 -17.00 -5.71
N LEU A 20 9.79 -16.30 -4.62
CA LEU A 20 10.82 -15.79 -3.69
C LEU A 20 11.61 -16.91 -3.03
N GLU A 21 10.95 -18.02 -2.67
CA GLU A 21 11.61 -19.19 -2.10
C GLU A 21 12.55 -19.84 -3.10
N ARG A 22 12.06 -20.13 -4.30
CA ARG A 22 12.79 -20.89 -5.31
C ARG A 22 13.94 -20.11 -5.92
N GLU A 23 13.74 -18.83 -6.27
CA GLU A 23 14.73 -18.04 -7.02
C GLU A 23 15.66 -17.26 -6.08
N HIS A 24 15.20 -16.89 -4.89
CA HIS A 24 15.96 -16.05 -3.97
C HIS A 24 16.28 -16.72 -2.61
N GLY A 25 15.85 -17.96 -2.42
CA GLY A 25 16.18 -18.75 -1.23
C GLY A 25 15.61 -18.15 0.07
N PHE A 26 14.47 -17.50 0.01
CA PHE A 26 13.79 -17.07 1.21
C PHE A 26 13.37 -18.27 2.06
N GLU A 27 13.48 -18.11 3.38
CA GLU A 27 13.03 -19.13 4.31
C GLU A 27 11.55 -18.92 4.63
N GLU A 28 10.73 -19.94 4.34
CA GLU A 28 9.33 -19.97 4.74
C GLU A 28 9.23 -20.39 6.21
N ILE A 29 8.39 -19.67 6.95
CA ILE A 29 8.00 -20.02 8.32
C ILE A 29 6.48 -19.93 8.45
N ASP A 30 5.91 -20.74 9.33
CA ASP A 30 4.50 -20.63 9.69
C ASP A 30 4.24 -19.39 10.57
N GLU A 31 3.04 -18.84 10.48
CA GLU A 31 2.58 -17.78 11.37
C GLU A 31 2.75 -18.24 12.84
N GLY A 32 3.42 -17.41 13.63
CA GLY A 32 3.73 -17.74 15.04
C GLY A 32 5.15 -18.25 15.28
N SER A 33 5.88 -18.60 14.21
CA SER A 33 7.28 -19.01 14.29
C SER A 33 8.23 -17.82 14.29
N ALA A 34 9.43 -18.00 14.81
CA ALA A 34 10.46 -16.96 14.80
C ALA A 34 11.30 -17.05 13.53
N CYS A 35 11.50 -15.93 12.87
CA CYS A 35 12.47 -15.79 11.79
C CYS A 35 13.90 -15.77 12.36
N ALA A 36 14.83 -16.44 11.69
CA ALA A 36 16.22 -16.45 12.13
C ALA A 36 16.81 -15.02 12.11
N SER A 37 17.39 -14.59 13.22
CA SER A 37 17.94 -13.23 13.39
C SER A 37 19.08 -12.88 12.43
N SER A 38 19.68 -13.87 11.78
CA SER A 38 20.72 -13.69 10.76
C SER A 38 20.14 -13.30 9.38
N ARG A 39 18.84 -13.36 9.18
CA ARG A 39 18.17 -13.04 7.91
C ARG A 39 17.70 -11.59 7.89
N LYS A 40 17.79 -10.94 6.70
CA LYS A 40 17.21 -9.61 6.48
C LYS A 40 15.68 -9.67 6.42
N ALA A 41 15.14 -10.76 5.83
CA ALA A 41 13.70 -11.01 5.69
C ALA A 41 13.38 -12.50 5.72
N CYS A 42 12.12 -12.83 6.03
CA CYS A 42 11.55 -14.18 5.87
C CYS A 42 10.12 -14.11 5.33
N ILE A 43 9.70 -15.21 4.68
CA ILE A 43 8.33 -15.40 4.22
C ILE A 43 7.52 -16.05 5.34
N ILE A 44 6.36 -15.49 5.62
CA ILE A 44 5.45 -15.97 6.65
C ILE A 44 4.19 -16.48 5.98
N LYS A 45 3.94 -17.77 6.16
CA LYS A 45 2.74 -18.44 5.68
C LYS A 45 1.60 -18.32 6.69
N THR A 46 0.41 -17.97 6.21
CA THR A 46 -0.80 -18.01 7.00
C THR A 46 -1.93 -18.72 6.27
N SER A 47 -2.84 -19.34 7.05
CA SER A 47 -4.11 -19.88 6.57
C SER A 47 -5.29 -18.92 6.79
N LYS A 48 -5.02 -17.69 7.24
CA LYS A 48 -6.01 -16.65 7.46
C LYS A 48 -6.08 -15.68 6.28
N SER A 49 -7.11 -14.85 6.26
CA SER A 49 -7.15 -13.67 5.40
C SER A 49 -6.08 -12.66 5.80
N LEU A 50 -5.31 -12.14 4.85
CA LEU A 50 -4.31 -11.09 5.11
C LEU A 50 -4.93 -9.81 5.69
N LEU A 51 -6.23 -9.60 5.47
CA LEU A 51 -6.98 -8.42 5.92
C LEU A 51 -7.26 -8.40 7.42
N GLU A 52 -7.09 -9.54 8.11
CA GLU A 52 -7.49 -9.76 9.52
C GLU A 52 -6.28 -10.01 10.43
N LEU A 53 -5.07 -9.72 9.98
CA LEU A 53 -3.83 -10.00 10.71
C LEU A 53 -3.38 -8.82 11.60
N ASP A 54 -4.28 -8.27 12.40
CA ASP A 54 -4.01 -7.13 13.30
C ASP A 54 -2.96 -7.46 14.41
N GLU A 55 -2.65 -8.74 14.62
CA GLU A 55 -1.72 -9.19 15.67
C GLU A 55 -0.23 -9.20 15.26
N LEU A 56 0.11 -8.81 14.03
CA LEU A 56 1.48 -8.92 13.52
C LEU A 56 2.48 -8.01 14.24
N ASP A 57 2.04 -6.95 14.88
CA ASP A 57 2.90 -6.07 15.69
C ASP A 57 3.68 -6.83 16.79
N LYS A 58 3.20 -8.00 17.22
CA LYS A 58 3.91 -8.84 18.21
C LYS A 58 5.25 -9.40 17.75
N TYR A 59 5.49 -9.44 16.43
CA TYR A 59 6.75 -9.98 15.86
C TYR A 59 7.86 -8.94 15.76
N ASN A 60 7.61 -7.67 16.06
CA ASN A 60 8.58 -6.56 16.02
C ASN A 60 9.31 -6.45 14.66
N PHE A 61 8.59 -6.61 13.56
CA PHE A 61 9.13 -6.29 12.23
C PHE A 61 9.34 -4.78 12.08
N GLU A 62 10.34 -4.42 11.30
CA GLU A 62 10.60 -3.02 10.90
C GLU A 62 9.67 -2.60 9.75
N LEU A 63 9.25 -3.57 8.96
CA LEU A 63 8.44 -3.40 7.76
C LEU A 63 7.75 -4.71 7.40
N ILE A 64 6.54 -4.63 6.88
CA ILE A 64 5.77 -5.78 6.42
C ILE A 64 5.31 -5.56 4.97
N TYR A 65 5.64 -6.52 4.09
CA TYR A 65 5.05 -6.65 2.75
C TYR A 65 3.96 -7.72 2.77
N PHE A 66 2.76 -7.38 2.32
CA PHE A 66 1.68 -8.33 2.09
C PHE A 66 1.62 -8.68 0.60
N LEU A 67 1.90 -9.93 0.27
CA LEU A 67 1.73 -10.46 -1.09
C LEU A 67 0.26 -10.83 -1.29
N SER A 68 -0.43 -10.16 -2.21
CA SER A 68 -1.88 -10.31 -2.34
C SER A 68 -2.34 -10.26 -3.80
N LYS A 69 -3.54 -10.79 -4.03
CA LYS A 69 -4.24 -10.59 -5.29
C LYS A 69 -4.91 -9.23 -5.32
N HIS A 70 -4.73 -8.52 -6.40
CA HIS A 70 -5.57 -7.38 -6.73
C HIS A 70 -6.97 -7.83 -7.17
N SER A 71 -8.02 -7.18 -6.64
CA SER A 71 -9.41 -7.44 -7.01
C SER A 71 -10.04 -6.23 -7.68
N SER A 72 -10.49 -6.36 -8.92
CA SER A 72 -11.10 -5.27 -9.68
C SER A 72 -12.51 -5.64 -10.15
N ALA A 73 -13.51 -4.80 -9.84
CA ALA A 73 -14.87 -4.98 -10.34
C ALA A 73 -14.96 -4.92 -11.88
N LYS A 74 -14.01 -4.27 -12.55
CA LYS A 74 -13.94 -4.17 -14.02
C LYS A 74 -13.11 -5.29 -14.65
N GLY A 75 -12.48 -6.15 -13.86
CA GLY A 75 -11.62 -7.21 -14.37
C GLY A 75 -10.36 -6.74 -15.09
N ILE A 76 -9.93 -5.49 -14.87
CA ILE A 76 -8.72 -4.94 -15.49
C ILE A 76 -7.51 -5.46 -14.74
N ALA A 77 -6.60 -6.10 -15.48
CA ALA A 77 -5.37 -6.62 -14.91
C ALA A 77 -4.39 -5.48 -14.57
N ALA A 78 -3.88 -5.48 -13.35
CA ALA A 78 -3.00 -4.45 -12.85
C ALA A 78 -1.97 -4.97 -11.86
N PHE A 79 -0.87 -4.23 -11.72
CA PHE A 79 0.04 -4.27 -10.60
C PHE A 79 -0.28 -3.08 -9.68
N THR A 80 -0.55 -3.33 -8.42
CA THR A 80 -0.92 -2.28 -7.48
C THR A 80 -0.16 -2.36 -6.17
N THR A 81 -0.10 -1.24 -5.46
CA THR A 81 0.39 -1.17 -4.08
C THR A 81 -0.37 -0.10 -3.31
N HIS A 82 -0.59 -0.34 -2.03
CA HIS A 82 -1.31 0.59 -1.17
C HIS A 82 -1.02 0.36 0.33
N PRO A 83 -1.23 1.38 1.16
CA PRO A 83 -1.24 1.25 2.61
C PRO A 83 -2.63 0.85 3.10
N THR A 84 -2.73 0.28 4.29
CA THR A 84 -4.00 -0.14 4.89
C THR A 84 -4.60 0.89 5.83
N GLY A 85 -5.92 0.81 6.01
CA GLY A 85 -6.68 1.64 6.95
C GLY A 85 -8.08 1.98 6.46
N ASN A 86 -8.96 2.30 7.39
CA ASN A 86 -10.36 2.63 7.12
C ASN A 86 -10.63 4.11 7.40
N TRP A 87 -10.93 4.87 6.37
CA TRP A 87 -11.27 6.30 6.47
C TRP A 87 -12.64 6.58 7.05
N THR A 88 -13.52 5.58 7.10
CA THR A 88 -14.92 5.73 7.46
C THR A 88 -15.30 4.84 8.65
N LYS A 89 -16.55 4.91 9.07
CA LYS A 89 -17.11 3.99 10.08
C LYS A 89 -17.19 2.54 9.61
N GLU A 90 -17.01 2.28 8.32
CA GLU A 90 -17.05 0.94 7.75
C GLU A 90 -15.68 0.28 7.76
N ALA A 91 -15.59 -0.89 8.40
CA ALA A 91 -14.39 -1.72 8.48
C ALA A 91 -14.73 -3.20 8.19
N LYS A 92 -15.53 -3.43 7.14
CA LYS A 92 -16.02 -4.78 6.79
C LYS A 92 -14.91 -5.73 6.29
N LEU A 93 -13.81 -5.16 5.86
CA LEU A 93 -12.66 -5.87 5.29
C LEU A 93 -11.43 -5.75 6.21
N GLY A 94 -11.61 -6.00 7.50
CA GLY A 94 -10.54 -5.95 8.49
C GLY A 94 -10.17 -4.53 8.97
N GLY A 95 -9.29 -4.46 9.95
CA GLY A 95 -8.91 -3.23 10.63
C GLY A 95 -10.03 -2.67 11.51
N LYS A 96 -10.00 -1.36 11.80
CA LYS A 96 -10.99 -0.69 12.65
C LYS A 96 -11.56 0.56 11.98
N PRO A 97 -12.82 0.95 12.31
CA PRO A 97 -13.40 2.20 11.85
C PRO A 97 -12.55 3.42 12.22
N TYR A 98 -12.31 4.31 11.25
CA TYR A 98 -11.54 5.54 11.43
C TYR A 98 -10.11 5.33 11.96
N GLU A 99 -9.47 4.23 11.56
CA GLU A 99 -8.10 3.90 11.94
C GLU A 99 -7.25 3.59 10.71
N LEU A 100 -6.09 4.23 10.60
CA LEU A 100 -5.09 3.98 9.56
C LEU A 100 -3.93 3.19 10.15
N SER A 101 -3.33 2.28 9.39
CA SER A 101 -2.06 1.64 9.76
C SER A 101 -0.89 2.60 9.56
N TYR A 102 0.32 2.22 9.95
CA TYR A 102 1.51 2.96 9.55
C TYR A 102 1.88 2.61 8.10
N SER A 103 1.97 3.63 7.24
CA SER A 103 2.33 3.49 5.83
C SER A 103 3.85 3.55 5.61
N ALA A 104 4.31 2.96 4.51
CA ALA A 104 5.70 2.93 4.06
C ALA A 104 5.84 3.56 2.65
N PRO A 105 5.83 4.90 2.55
CA PRO A 105 5.72 5.60 1.27
C PRO A 105 6.90 5.40 0.33
N LEU A 106 8.12 5.30 0.83
CA LEU A 106 9.30 5.08 -0.01
C LEU A 106 9.28 3.69 -0.62
N GLU A 107 8.91 2.69 0.16
CA GLU A 107 8.78 1.31 -0.30
C GLU A 107 7.66 1.20 -1.36
N MET A 108 6.53 1.85 -1.16
CA MET A 108 5.45 1.87 -2.17
C MET A 108 5.88 2.57 -3.48
N LEU A 109 6.62 3.69 -3.39
CA LEU A 109 7.20 4.35 -4.57
C LEU A 109 8.18 3.42 -5.30
N GLY A 110 9.04 2.74 -4.55
CA GLY A 110 9.99 1.77 -5.09
C GLY A 110 9.28 0.62 -5.82
N ILE A 111 8.24 0.04 -5.21
CA ILE A 111 7.41 -1.01 -5.82
C ILE A 111 6.80 -0.54 -7.15
N LEU A 112 6.20 0.66 -7.22
CA LEU A 112 5.66 1.18 -8.47
C LEU A 112 6.74 1.31 -9.57
N ARG A 113 7.94 1.72 -9.19
CA ARG A 113 9.06 1.84 -10.15
C ARG A 113 9.54 0.49 -10.64
N GLU A 114 9.66 -0.51 -9.76
CA GLU A 114 10.00 -1.87 -10.17
C GLU A 114 8.92 -2.46 -11.09
N PHE A 115 7.64 -2.23 -10.81
CA PHE A 115 6.56 -2.58 -11.72
C PHE A 115 6.71 -1.89 -13.07
N LYS A 116 6.97 -0.58 -13.09
CA LYS A 116 7.17 0.18 -14.33
C LYS A 116 8.33 -0.35 -15.17
N LYS A 117 9.43 -0.73 -14.52
CA LYS A 117 10.63 -1.29 -15.16
C LYS A 117 10.39 -2.68 -15.75
N ALA A 118 9.65 -3.53 -15.03
CA ALA A 118 9.47 -4.94 -15.39
C ALA A 118 8.18 -5.23 -16.19
N ASN A 119 7.28 -4.26 -16.34
CA ASN A 119 5.98 -4.45 -17.00
C ASN A 119 6.08 -4.54 -18.54
N ASN A 120 6.54 -5.68 -19.02
CA ASN A 120 6.55 -6.00 -20.46
C ASN A 120 5.20 -6.54 -20.96
N TYR A 121 4.19 -6.61 -20.09
CA TYR A 121 2.89 -7.22 -20.36
C TYR A 121 1.79 -6.19 -20.65
N GLY A 122 2.08 -4.91 -20.45
CA GLY A 122 1.13 -3.83 -20.67
C GLY A 122 0.00 -3.75 -19.63
N LEU A 123 0.20 -4.31 -18.42
CA LEU A 123 -0.75 -4.18 -17.32
C LEU A 123 -0.80 -2.72 -16.83
N GLU A 124 -1.92 -2.33 -16.23
CA GLU A 124 -1.99 -1.06 -15.50
C GLU A 124 -1.08 -1.11 -14.28
N ILE A 125 -0.48 0.04 -13.94
CA ILE A 125 0.33 0.21 -12.73
C ILE A 125 -0.25 1.39 -11.97
N SER A 126 -0.68 1.15 -10.73
CA SER A 126 -1.29 2.19 -9.92
C SER A 126 -1.05 2.00 -8.43
N TYR A 127 -1.05 3.11 -7.70
CA TYR A 127 -1.47 3.06 -6.31
C TYR A 127 -2.95 2.72 -6.21
N GLU A 128 -3.35 2.17 -5.08
CA GLU A 128 -4.72 2.25 -4.60
C GLU A 128 -4.82 3.20 -3.41
N ALA A 129 -5.95 3.87 -3.29
CA ALA A 129 -6.24 4.69 -2.11
C ALA A 129 -6.18 3.82 -0.84
N THR A 130 -5.77 4.39 0.29
CA THR A 130 -5.75 3.66 1.57
C THR A 130 -7.10 3.05 1.87
N HIS A 131 -7.14 1.75 2.10
CA HIS A 131 -8.37 1.01 2.36
C HIS A 131 -8.10 -0.30 3.13
N HIS A 132 -9.12 -0.93 3.66
CA HIS A 132 -9.20 -2.19 4.41
C HIS A 132 -8.13 -2.39 5.52
N GLY A 133 -8.17 -3.54 6.19
CA GLY A 133 -7.17 -3.99 7.17
C GLY A 133 -5.95 -4.68 6.54
N PRO A 134 -5.07 -5.18 7.36
CA PRO A 134 -5.09 -5.16 8.84
C PRO A 134 -4.74 -3.78 9.41
N LEU A 135 -4.99 -3.58 10.73
CA LEU A 135 -4.57 -2.38 11.45
C LEU A 135 -3.26 -2.64 12.19
N LEU A 136 -2.17 -2.03 11.74
CA LEU A 136 -0.83 -2.24 12.28
C LEU A 136 -0.14 -0.94 12.68
N LYS A 137 0.70 -1.01 13.70
CA LYS A 137 1.69 0.02 14.05
C LYS A 137 3.00 -0.18 13.29
N THR A 138 3.31 -1.40 12.92
CA THR A 138 4.45 -1.70 12.06
C THR A 138 4.17 -1.13 10.65
N PRO A 139 5.06 -0.34 10.07
CA PRO A 139 4.92 0.13 8.69
C PRO A 139 4.66 -1.04 7.74
N SER A 140 3.67 -0.88 6.87
CA SER A 140 3.25 -1.99 6.01
C SER A 140 2.66 -1.51 4.70
N LEU A 141 2.69 -2.39 3.70
CA LEU A 141 2.10 -2.16 2.39
C LEU A 141 1.62 -3.47 1.77
N PHE A 142 0.57 -3.38 0.98
CA PHE A 142 0.16 -4.45 0.06
C PHE A 142 0.89 -4.30 -1.26
N VAL A 143 1.33 -5.43 -1.82
CA VAL A 143 1.96 -5.54 -3.14
C VAL A 143 1.18 -6.59 -3.90
N GLU A 144 0.49 -6.15 -4.96
CA GLU A 144 -0.57 -6.94 -5.55
C GLU A 144 -0.46 -7.08 -7.06
N VAL A 145 -0.96 -8.21 -7.56
CA VAL A 145 -1.24 -8.42 -8.98
C VAL A 145 -2.59 -9.12 -9.14
N GLY A 146 -3.35 -8.75 -10.15
CA GLY A 146 -4.62 -9.39 -10.42
C GLY A 146 -5.58 -8.55 -11.23
N GLY A 147 -6.85 -8.56 -10.85
CA GLY A 147 -7.95 -7.89 -11.53
C GLY A 147 -8.92 -8.88 -12.19
N ASN A 148 -8.43 -10.00 -12.70
CA ASN A 148 -9.23 -11.10 -13.22
C ASN A 148 -8.57 -12.46 -12.94
N ASN A 149 -9.26 -13.56 -13.18
CA ASN A 149 -8.79 -14.91 -12.84
C ASN A 149 -7.48 -15.28 -13.56
N ASP A 150 -7.31 -14.86 -14.81
CA ASP A 150 -6.11 -15.16 -15.58
C ASP A 150 -4.91 -14.42 -14.99
N ALA A 151 -5.08 -13.17 -14.59
CA ALA A 151 -4.02 -12.37 -14.00
C ALA A 151 -3.60 -12.90 -12.61
N VAL A 152 -4.55 -13.26 -11.73
CA VAL A 152 -4.25 -13.79 -10.39
C VAL A 152 -3.51 -15.13 -10.42
N SER A 153 -3.75 -15.97 -11.45
CA SER A 153 -3.08 -17.27 -11.59
C SER A 153 -1.79 -17.20 -12.41
N ASN A 154 -1.46 -16.07 -13.01
CA ASN A 154 -0.32 -15.94 -13.92
C ASN A 154 1.01 -15.87 -13.16
N LYS A 155 1.83 -16.93 -13.29
CA LYS A 155 3.13 -17.04 -12.62
C LYS A 155 4.16 -16.00 -13.09
N GLU A 156 4.09 -15.53 -14.34
CA GLU A 156 4.97 -14.47 -14.84
C GLU A 156 4.66 -13.12 -14.17
N TYR A 157 3.36 -12.83 -13.90
CA TYR A 157 2.99 -11.62 -13.17
C TYR A 157 3.38 -11.72 -11.68
N ALA A 158 3.19 -12.90 -11.09
CA ALA A 158 3.64 -13.16 -9.71
C ALA A 158 5.19 -13.01 -9.59
N LYS A 159 5.94 -13.44 -10.61
CA LYS A 159 7.39 -13.22 -10.70
C LYS A 159 7.75 -11.73 -10.66
N VAL A 160 7.08 -10.88 -11.48
CA VAL A 160 7.32 -9.42 -11.48
C VAL A 160 7.09 -8.84 -10.08
N THR A 161 6.02 -9.28 -9.41
CA THR A 161 5.66 -8.79 -8.07
C THR A 161 6.65 -9.27 -7.01
N GLY A 162 7.02 -10.55 -7.02
CA GLY A 162 8.02 -11.11 -6.11
C GLY A 162 9.40 -10.46 -6.28
N GLU A 163 9.84 -10.26 -7.53
CA GLU A 163 11.09 -9.59 -7.84
C GLU A 163 11.12 -8.13 -7.35
N ALA A 164 10.02 -7.41 -7.50
CA ALA A 164 9.91 -6.06 -6.97
C ALA A 164 10.10 -6.03 -5.45
N VAL A 165 9.48 -6.95 -4.72
CA VAL A 165 9.66 -7.08 -3.26
C VAL A 165 11.10 -7.44 -2.91
N TYR A 166 11.70 -8.42 -3.59
CA TYR A 166 13.09 -8.78 -3.39
C TYR A 166 14.03 -7.59 -3.56
N ASN A 167 13.87 -6.87 -4.67
CA ASN A 167 14.72 -5.71 -4.97
C ASN A 167 14.60 -4.64 -3.89
N LEU A 168 13.42 -4.34 -3.38
CA LEU A 168 13.23 -3.34 -2.30
C LEU A 168 13.80 -3.81 -0.96
N ILE A 169 13.78 -5.11 -0.67
CA ILE A 169 14.38 -5.65 0.56
C ILE A 169 15.90 -5.53 0.53
N TYR A 170 16.53 -5.76 -0.62
CA TYR A 170 18.00 -5.85 -0.70
C TYR A 170 18.66 -4.61 -1.32
N ASN A 171 17.91 -3.78 -2.04
CA ASN A 171 18.35 -2.54 -2.67
C ASN A 171 17.38 -1.41 -2.31
N ASP A 172 17.35 -1.06 -1.03
CA ASP A 172 16.38 -0.16 -0.41
C ASP A 172 16.65 1.35 -0.60
N ASP A 173 17.62 1.72 -1.44
CA ASP A 173 17.92 3.11 -1.79
C ASP A 173 16.92 3.62 -2.85
N VAL A 174 15.79 4.15 -2.38
CA VAL A 174 14.73 4.70 -3.23
C VAL A 174 14.91 6.22 -3.35
N GLU A 175 15.36 6.68 -4.50
CA GLU A 175 15.36 8.11 -4.80
C GLU A 175 13.92 8.67 -4.76
N PHE A 176 13.71 9.75 -4.02
CA PHE A 176 12.42 10.43 -3.94
C PHE A 176 12.60 11.96 -3.93
N SER A 177 11.53 12.67 -4.28
CA SER A 177 11.50 14.13 -4.24
C SER A 177 10.88 14.64 -2.95
N LYS A 178 9.70 14.09 -2.59
CA LYS A 178 8.93 14.47 -1.40
C LYS A 178 8.13 13.28 -0.87
N VAL A 179 7.95 13.23 0.44
CA VAL A 179 6.97 12.37 1.10
C VAL A 179 5.67 13.16 1.27
N VAL A 180 4.56 12.62 0.75
CA VAL A 180 3.31 13.36 0.64
C VAL A 180 2.10 12.52 1.05
N ILE A 181 1.00 13.17 1.46
CA ILE A 181 -0.32 12.56 1.52
C ILE A 181 -1.16 12.99 0.32
N GLY A 182 -2.02 12.09 -0.18
CA GLY A 182 -2.91 12.36 -1.30
C GLY A 182 -4.35 12.62 -0.84
N ILE A 183 -5.03 13.62 -1.43
CA ILE A 183 -6.41 13.97 -1.06
C ILE A 183 -7.25 14.16 -2.32
N GLY A 184 -8.38 13.46 -2.40
CA GLY A 184 -9.24 13.43 -3.57
C GLY A 184 -8.95 12.24 -4.49
N ASN A 185 -9.36 12.36 -5.77
CA ASN A 185 -9.26 11.30 -6.76
C ASN A 185 -10.20 10.10 -6.44
N THR A 186 -10.04 9.00 -7.17
CA THR A 186 -10.82 7.77 -7.02
C THR A 186 -10.07 6.73 -6.18
N HIS A 187 -10.60 5.51 -6.13
CA HIS A 187 -9.92 4.36 -5.52
C HIS A 187 -8.57 4.05 -6.21
N TYR A 188 -8.52 4.21 -7.54
CA TYR A 188 -7.27 4.14 -8.32
C TYR A 188 -6.81 5.56 -8.63
N PRO A 189 -5.92 6.16 -7.83
CA PRO A 189 -5.54 7.55 -7.96
C PRO A 189 -4.47 7.75 -9.03
N THR A 190 -4.87 7.69 -10.30
CA THR A 190 -3.98 7.76 -11.47
C THR A 190 -3.06 8.97 -11.45
N LYS A 191 -3.55 10.15 -11.09
CA LYS A 191 -2.72 11.36 -10.99
C LYS A 191 -1.61 11.20 -9.94
N PHE A 192 -1.90 10.57 -8.80
CA PHE A 192 -0.89 10.36 -7.76
C PHE A 192 0.14 9.33 -8.21
N SER A 193 -0.29 8.27 -8.89
CA SER A 193 0.60 7.28 -9.50
C SER A 193 1.52 7.91 -10.56
N GLU A 194 0.99 8.81 -11.40
CA GLU A 194 1.78 9.57 -12.37
C GLU A 194 2.79 10.50 -11.71
N LEU A 195 2.42 11.21 -10.63
CA LEU A 195 3.34 12.06 -9.88
C LEU A 195 4.44 11.24 -9.19
N ALA A 196 4.09 10.08 -8.66
CA ALA A 196 5.06 9.15 -8.09
C ALA A 196 6.11 8.73 -9.12
N LEU A 197 5.66 8.24 -10.26
CA LEU A 197 6.54 7.72 -11.31
C LEU A 197 7.36 8.81 -12.04
N ASN A 198 6.78 10.01 -12.23
CA ASN A 198 7.39 11.06 -13.05
C ASN A 198 8.15 12.12 -12.23
N LYS A 199 7.72 12.35 -10.96
CA LYS A 199 8.32 13.39 -10.11
C LYS A 199 8.94 12.85 -8.81
N GLY A 200 8.81 11.54 -8.53
CA GLY A 200 9.35 10.93 -7.32
C GLY A 200 8.59 11.31 -6.04
N TYR A 201 7.28 11.61 -6.13
CA TYR A 201 6.46 11.84 -4.96
C TYR A 201 6.12 10.50 -4.29
N ALA A 202 6.57 10.33 -3.05
CA ALA A 202 6.29 9.14 -2.26
C ALA A 202 4.98 9.34 -1.49
N PHE A 203 3.89 8.80 -2.01
CA PHE A 203 2.57 8.91 -1.37
C PHE A 203 2.48 7.97 -0.17
N ALA A 204 2.17 8.53 0.99
CA ALA A 204 1.88 7.79 2.22
C ALA A 204 0.43 7.30 2.21
N HIS A 205 -0.47 8.06 2.81
CA HIS A 205 -1.90 7.76 2.76
C HIS A 205 -2.60 8.56 1.66
N MET A 206 -3.60 7.95 1.05
CA MET A 206 -4.41 8.59 0.01
C MET A 206 -5.88 8.52 0.41
N LEU A 207 -6.46 9.69 0.74
CA LEU A 207 -7.86 9.85 1.13
C LEU A 207 -8.72 10.06 -0.12
N PRO A 208 -9.51 9.06 -0.55
CA PRO A 208 -10.26 9.17 -1.80
C PRO A 208 -11.51 10.05 -1.63
N LYS A 209 -11.95 10.66 -2.73
CA LYS A 209 -13.13 11.54 -2.78
C LYS A 209 -14.37 10.94 -2.10
N HIS A 210 -14.69 9.69 -2.38
CA HIS A 210 -15.89 9.04 -1.86
C HIS A 210 -15.89 8.88 -0.33
N ALA A 211 -14.71 8.81 0.29
CA ALA A 211 -14.59 8.74 1.75
C ALA A 211 -14.79 10.12 2.40
N ILE A 212 -14.53 11.21 1.69
CA ILE A 212 -14.75 12.56 2.20
C ILE A 212 -16.21 12.99 1.97
N GLU A 213 -16.71 12.89 0.72
CA GLU A 213 -17.99 13.47 0.31
C GLU A 213 -19.21 12.59 0.62
N GLY A 214 -19.02 11.29 0.80
CA GLY A 214 -20.14 10.34 0.93
C GLY A 214 -20.58 9.98 2.35
N ASN A 215 -19.72 10.12 3.35
CA ASN A 215 -19.90 9.51 4.68
C ASN A 215 -19.64 10.45 5.87
N GLY A 216 -19.72 11.74 5.67
CA GLY A 216 -19.45 12.73 6.73
C GLY A 216 -18.04 13.31 6.63
N ASP A 217 -17.72 14.13 7.62
CA ASP A 217 -16.50 14.94 7.65
C ASP A 217 -15.30 14.13 8.14
N ASN A 218 -14.71 13.30 7.25
CA ASN A 218 -13.55 12.48 7.58
C ASN A 218 -12.21 13.24 7.47
N VAL A 219 -12.28 14.55 7.26
CA VAL A 219 -11.10 15.41 7.13
C VAL A 219 -10.23 15.39 8.40
N PHE A 220 -10.82 15.11 9.57
CA PHE A 220 -10.07 14.95 10.82
C PHE A 220 -9.04 13.82 10.76
N MET A 221 -9.26 12.80 9.90
CA MET A 221 -8.35 11.68 9.71
C MET A 221 -7.02 12.07 9.06
N LEU A 222 -6.92 13.25 8.45
CA LEU A 222 -5.66 13.75 7.89
C LEU A 222 -4.55 13.85 8.94
N GLU A 223 -4.91 14.08 10.19
CA GLU A 223 -3.94 14.03 11.30
C GLU A 223 -3.32 12.63 11.47
N GLN A 224 -4.13 11.57 11.38
CA GLN A 224 -3.60 10.21 11.40
C GLN A 224 -2.75 9.92 10.16
N ALA A 225 -3.19 10.38 8.98
CA ALA A 225 -2.45 10.17 7.73
C ALA A 225 -1.04 10.75 7.79
N VAL A 226 -0.88 11.91 8.41
CA VAL A 226 0.44 12.52 8.66
C VAL A 226 1.24 11.76 9.71
N LYS A 227 0.63 11.48 10.88
CA LYS A 227 1.32 10.88 12.02
C LYS A 227 1.64 9.40 11.85
N ARG A 228 0.84 8.66 11.08
CA ARG A 228 1.01 7.22 10.84
C ARG A 228 1.72 6.94 9.52
N THR A 229 2.81 7.64 9.32
CA THR A 229 3.71 7.48 8.17
C THR A 229 5.13 7.24 8.67
N LYS A 230 5.83 6.27 8.09
CA LYS A 230 7.20 5.89 8.46
C LYS A 230 8.19 7.06 8.30
N ASN A 231 7.94 7.92 7.33
CA ASN A 231 8.76 9.09 7.00
C ASN A 231 7.98 10.38 7.32
N GLU A 232 8.68 11.48 7.52
CA GLU A 232 8.07 12.79 7.70
C GLU A 232 7.30 13.22 6.44
N VAL A 233 6.03 13.59 6.60
CA VAL A 233 5.19 14.11 5.51
C VAL A 233 5.48 15.58 5.32
N GLU A 234 5.92 15.96 4.11
CA GLU A 234 6.35 17.32 3.78
C GLU A 234 5.19 18.22 3.32
N ILE A 235 4.30 17.67 2.50
CA ILE A 235 3.13 18.41 1.96
C ILE A 235 1.95 17.48 1.72
N ALA A 236 0.76 18.07 1.54
CA ALA A 236 -0.41 17.38 0.98
C ALA A 236 -0.54 17.67 -0.53
N VAL A 237 -0.93 16.66 -1.31
CA VAL A 237 -1.26 16.79 -2.73
C VAL A 237 -2.76 16.64 -2.91
N ILE A 238 -3.42 17.69 -3.41
CA ILE A 238 -4.87 17.72 -3.58
C ILE A 238 -5.22 17.59 -5.07
N ASP A 239 -5.97 16.54 -5.43
CA ASP A 239 -6.64 16.49 -6.74
C ASP A 239 -7.79 17.49 -6.73
N TRP A 240 -7.44 18.73 -7.11
CA TRP A 240 -8.31 19.89 -6.94
C TRP A 240 -9.64 19.78 -7.66
N LYS A 241 -9.63 19.23 -8.87
CA LYS A 241 -10.84 19.09 -9.69
C LYS A 241 -11.76 17.97 -9.23
N SER A 242 -11.26 17.02 -8.47
CA SER A 242 -12.05 15.90 -7.98
C SER A 242 -12.99 16.29 -6.83
N LEU A 243 -12.68 17.35 -6.07
CA LEU A 243 -13.43 17.79 -4.88
C LEU A 243 -14.33 18.98 -5.17
N ASN A 244 -15.46 19.06 -4.48
CA ASN A 244 -16.33 20.26 -4.50
C ASN A 244 -15.74 21.39 -3.63
N SER A 245 -16.30 22.59 -3.73
CA SER A 245 -15.78 23.78 -3.03
C SER A 245 -15.85 23.69 -1.50
N GLU A 246 -16.91 23.11 -0.96
CA GLU A 246 -17.10 22.93 0.48
C GLU A 246 -16.04 21.97 1.04
N THR A 247 -15.86 20.82 0.40
CA THR A 247 -14.84 19.83 0.78
C THR A 247 -13.44 20.42 0.72
N ARG A 248 -13.12 21.20 -0.33
CA ARG A 248 -11.82 21.89 -0.42
C ARG A 248 -11.59 22.82 0.76
N ALA A 249 -12.60 23.61 1.15
CA ALA A 249 -12.48 24.53 2.28
C ALA A 249 -12.18 23.80 3.59
N LYS A 250 -12.88 22.68 3.86
CA LYS A 250 -12.64 21.85 5.04
C LYS A 250 -11.22 21.22 5.04
N VAL A 251 -10.79 20.69 3.90
CA VAL A 251 -9.44 20.12 3.73
C VAL A 251 -8.38 21.17 4.00
N ILE A 252 -8.49 22.37 3.39
CA ILE A 252 -7.52 23.45 3.59
C ILE A 252 -7.50 23.89 5.06
N SER A 253 -8.68 24.04 5.70
CA SER A 253 -8.76 24.38 7.11
C SER A 253 -8.00 23.38 7.98
N LYS A 254 -8.18 22.07 7.72
CA LYS A 254 -7.49 21.02 8.48
C LYS A 254 -5.99 20.99 8.21
N LEU A 255 -5.55 21.17 6.97
CA LEU A 255 -4.12 21.26 6.63
C LEU A 255 -3.45 22.46 7.31
N ASN A 256 -4.11 23.63 7.35
CA ASN A 256 -3.61 24.80 8.09
C ASN A 256 -3.51 24.53 9.60
N GLU A 257 -4.50 23.84 10.20
CA GLU A 257 -4.46 23.42 11.61
C GLU A 257 -3.26 22.50 11.90
N LEU A 258 -2.92 21.63 10.94
CA LEU A 258 -1.77 20.72 11.04
C LEU A 258 -0.44 21.41 10.70
N GLY A 259 -0.42 22.62 10.23
CA GLY A 259 0.77 23.32 9.75
C GLY A 259 1.37 22.70 8.50
N LEU A 260 0.56 22.00 7.70
CA LEU A 260 1.00 21.29 6.51
C LEU A 260 0.66 22.07 5.23
N ASP A 261 1.67 22.40 4.45
CA ASP A 261 1.50 23.01 3.13
C ASP A 261 0.84 22.05 2.13
N TYR A 262 0.34 22.58 1.01
CA TYR A 262 -0.29 21.75 0.00
C TYR A 262 -0.01 22.21 -1.43
N GLU A 263 -0.04 21.24 -2.35
CA GLU A 263 0.05 21.42 -3.80
C GLU A 263 -1.27 20.98 -4.47
N ARG A 264 -1.67 21.69 -5.54
CA ARG A 264 -2.89 21.41 -6.32
C ARG A 264 -2.51 20.74 -7.64
N VAL A 265 -3.22 19.66 -7.99
CA VAL A 265 -3.01 18.91 -9.24
C VAL A 265 -4.32 18.66 -9.99
#